data_6dd42264837bdd08aafd218a50122ab8
#
_entry.id   6dd42264837bdd08aafd218a50122ab8
#
_cell.length_a   1.000
_cell.length_b   1.000
_cell.length_c   1.000
_cell.angle_alpha   90.00
_cell.angle_beta   90.00
_cell.angle_gamma   90.00
#
_symmetry.space_group_name_H-M   'P 1'
#
loop_
_entity.id
_entity.type
_entity.pdbx_description
1 polymer ?
#
loop_
_entity_poly.entity_id
_entity_poly.type
_entity_poly.pdbx_seq_one_letter_code
_entity_poly.pdbx_strand_id
1 'polypeptide(L)'
;MKRVGIFCVLGFVLLTSVSSCDNNIRKSEVISDTDYNVIKINKDEMSFGVSTEKPSDTDFYINSNFFTKSNNSIGLVVINRLRHSKRKSGGGYFYVVDGQPHIASGFCPRMTDYASQSILWGIDNGIKNEGLFKTRHANETAYRTIMGENAEGQIVVVSSNRLGLVTIKEIVDYAASIGMVEGILLDGGSSVDYKFDDEVFQSVPDIVKSAMDIDQPTTYIYGNFKNK
;
A
#
# COMPACT_ATOMS: atom_id res chain seq x y z
N MET A 1 79.50 10.53 -28.48
CA MET A 1 78.27 10.76 -27.63
C MET A 1 77.17 9.85 -28.13
N LYS A 2 76.91 8.75 -27.41
CA LYS A 2 75.85 7.77 -27.74
C LYS A 2 74.72 7.99 -26.78
N ARG A 3 73.51 8.33 -27.31
CA ARG A 3 72.32 8.42 -26.52
C ARG A 3 71.65 7.03 -26.46
N VAL A 4 71.43 6.53 -25.22
CA VAL A 4 70.71 5.30 -24.94
C VAL A 4 69.26 5.71 -24.77
N GLY A 5 68.38 5.19 -25.63
CA GLY A 5 66.98 5.34 -25.51
C GLY A 5 66.40 4.27 -24.58
N ILE A 6 65.70 4.70 -23.51
CA ILE A 6 64.98 3.82 -22.62
C ILE A 6 63.54 3.66 -23.17
N PHE A 7 63.24 2.45 -23.63
CA PHE A 7 61.87 2.09 -23.97
C PHE A 7 61.09 1.72 -22.66
N CYS A 8 60.17 2.56 -22.24
CA CYS A 8 59.16 2.21 -21.25
C CYS A 8 58.04 1.42 -21.92
N VAL A 9 57.94 0.14 -21.60
CA VAL A 9 56.79 -0.69 -21.96
C VAL A 9 55.72 -0.46 -20.89
N LEU A 10 54.68 0.33 -21.22
CA LEU A 10 53.51 0.43 -20.42
C LEU A 10 52.64 -0.82 -20.64
N GLY A 11 52.67 -1.73 -19.67
CA GLY A 11 51.74 -2.84 -19.61
C GLY A 11 50.32 -2.31 -19.27
N PHE A 12 49.44 -2.38 -20.26
CA PHE A 12 48.00 -2.13 -20.06
C PHE A 12 47.40 -3.37 -19.38
N VAL A 13 47.19 -3.30 -18.07
CA VAL A 13 46.39 -4.29 -17.36
C VAL A 13 44.92 -3.97 -17.63
N LEU A 14 44.31 -4.73 -18.53
CA LEU A 14 42.85 -4.74 -18.68
C LEU A 14 42.25 -5.38 -17.44
N LEU A 15 41.82 -4.56 -16.50
CA LEU A 15 40.87 -4.96 -15.45
C LEU A 15 39.50 -5.14 -16.11
N THR A 16 39.18 -6.38 -16.47
CA THR A 16 37.81 -6.78 -16.75
C THR A 16 37.08 -6.75 -15.43
N SER A 17 36.38 -5.64 -15.15
CA SER A 17 35.36 -5.61 -14.14
C SER A 17 34.23 -6.57 -14.59
N VAL A 18 34.23 -7.76 -14.00
CA VAL A 18 33.05 -8.63 -14.01
C VAL A 18 32.01 -7.86 -13.22
N SER A 19 31.14 -7.15 -13.95
CA SER A 19 29.88 -6.66 -13.39
C SER A 19 29.08 -7.89 -12.99
N SER A 20 29.15 -8.27 -11.73
CA SER A 20 28.15 -9.13 -11.14
C SER A 20 26.82 -8.39 -11.33
N CYS A 21 25.97 -8.89 -12.21
CA CYS A 21 24.56 -8.59 -12.15
C CYS A 21 24.08 -9.12 -10.80
N ASP A 22 24.20 -8.30 -9.76
CA ASP A 22 23.38 -8.44 -8.58
C ASP A 22 21.94 -8.31 -9.09
N ASN A 23 21.28 -9.45 -9.20
CA ASN A 23 19.83 -9.53 -9.19
C ASN A 23 19.41 -8.98 -7.81
N ASN A 24 19.39 -7.65 -7.67
CA ASN A 24 18.72 -6.95 -6.61
C ASN A 24 17.24 -7.25 -6.79
N ILE A 25 16.81 -8.41 -6.27
CA ILE A 25 15.43 -8.68 -5.94
C ILE A 25 15.05 -7.48 -5.06
N ARG A 26 14.23 -6.58 -5.60
CA ARG A 26 13.81 -5.37 -4.90
C ARG A 26 13.03 -5.83 -3.68
N LYS A 27 13.70 -5.82 -2.54
CA LYS A 27 13.06 -6.09 -1.24
C LYS A 27 11.94 -5.07 -1.03
N SER A 28 10.89 -5.49 -0.36
CA SER A 28 9.88 -4.58 0.16
C SER A 28 10.57 -3.49 1.00
N GLU A 29 10.16 -2.24 0.82
CA GLU A 29 10.83 -1.08 1.43
C GLU A 29 9.82 -0.10 2.03
N VAL A 30 10.26 0.62 3.07
CA VAL A 30 9.55 1.78 3.62
C VAL A 30 10.36 3.03 3.30
N ILE A 31 9.70 4.01 2.71
CA ILE A 31 10.27 5.33 2.43
C ILE A 31 9.43 6.35 3.18
N SER A 32 10.04 7.09 4.11
CA SER A 32 9.36 8.20 4.80
C SER A 32 9.78 9.51 4.16
N ASP A 33 8.79 10.31 3.77
CA ASP A 33 8.91 11.68 3.31
C ASP A 33 8.39 12.62 4.40
N THR A 34 8.41 13.94 4.16
CA THR A 34 7.97 14.96 5.12
C THR A 34 6.52 14.75 5.56
N ASP A 35 5.63 14.40 4.61
CA ASP A 35 4.19 14.30 4.83
C ASP A 35 3.63 12.88 4.67
N TYR A 36 4.42 11.96 4.09
CA TYR A 36 3.97 10.62 3.71
C TYR A 36 4.92 9.52 4.14
N ASN A 37 4.34 8.37 4.47
CA ASN A 37 5.02 7.08 4.53
C ASN A 37 4.60 6.25 3.31
N VAL A 38 5.57 5.69 2.61
CA VAL A 38 5.35 4.85 1.43
C VAL A 38 5.89 3.45 1.72
N ILE A 39 5.03 2.46 1.60
CA ILE A 39 5.40 1.04 1.71
C ILE A 39 5.26 0.43 0.33
N LYS A 40 6.32 -0.19 -0.19
CA LYS A 40 6.30 -0.95 -1.44
C LYS A 40 6.52 -2.42 -1.15
N ILE A 41 5.63 -3.26 -1.62
CA ILE A 41 5.64 -4.71 -1.35
C ILE A 41 5.66 -5.45 -2.67
N ASN A 42 6.68 -6.30 -2.85
CA ASN A 42 6.72 -7.22 -3.96
C ASN A 42 5.68 -8.33 -3.73
N LYS A 43 4.76 -8.52 -4.68
CA LYS A 43 3.70 -9.53 -4.60
C LYS A 43 4.21 -10.96 -4.44
N ASP A 44 5.39 -11.25 -4.97
CA ASP A 44 5.98 -12.57 -4.90
C ASP A 44 6.60 -12.88 -3.53
N GLU A 45 6.93 -11.86 -2.75
CA GLU A 45 7.54 -12.04 -1.44
C GLU A 45 6.52 -12.23 -0.31
N MET A 46 5.27 -11.81 -0.51
CA MET A 46 4.26 -11.79 0.55
C MET A 46 2.99 -12.55 0.16
N SER A 47 2.43 -13.29 1.09
CA SER A 47 1.07 -13.81 1.01
C SER A 47 0.12 -12.82 1.65
N PHE A 48 -1.06 -12.59 1.04
CA PHE A 48 -2.03 -11.62 1.53
C PHE A 48 -3.35 -12.26 1.92
N GLY A 49 -4.06 -11.59 2.83
CA GLY A 49 -5.40 -11.96 3.26
C GLY A 49 -6.21 -10.75 3.76
N VAL A 50 -7.44 -11.03 4.17
CA VAL A 50 -8.35 -10.06 4.79
C VAL A 50 -8.87 -10.63 6.09
N SER A 51 -8.97 -9.80 7.13
CA SER A 51 -9.49 -10.15 8.45
C SER A 51 -10.53 -9.14 8.92
N THR A 52 -11.48 -9.57 9.74
CA THR A 52 -12.42 -8.70 10.49
C THR A 52 -11.90 -8.34 11.88
N GLU A 53 -10.74 -8.83 12.25
CA GLU A 53 -10.06 -8.51 13.50
C GLU A 53 -8.65 -8.00 13.19
N LYS A 54 -8.11 -7.15 14.06
CA LYS A 54 -6.73 -6.65 13.92
C LYS A 54 -5.75 -7.82 14.02
N PRO A 55 -4.92 -8.07 12.99
CA PRO A 55 -3.97 -9.16 13.02
C PRO A 55 -2.84 -8.90 14.03
N SER A 56 -2.46 -9.92 14.83
CA SER A 56 -1.37 -9.83 15.82
C SER A 56 -0.02 -10.34 15.28
N ASP A 57 -0.05 -11.47 14.56
CA ASP A 57 1.15 -12.19 14.11
C ASP A 57 1.31 -12.09 12.60
N THR A 58 1.53 -10.86 12.11
CA THR A 58 1.70 -10.59 10.68
C THR A 58 2.84 -9.61 10.46
N ASP A 59 3.49 -9.71 9.31
CA ASP A 59 4.56 -8.78 8.92
C ASP A 59 3.99 -7.46 8.42
N PHE A 60 2.78 -7.50 7.88
CA PHE A 60 2.05 -6.34 7.37
C PHE A 60 0.58 -6.42 7.77
N TYR A 61 0.00 -5.31 8.19
CA TYR A 61 -1.43 -5.09 8.16
C TYR A 61 -1.75 -3.63 7.92
N ILE A 62 -2.97 -3.38 7.43
CA ILE A 62 -3.53 -2.04 7.28
C ILE A 62 -5.06 -2.10 7.43
N ASN A 63 -5.65 -1.13 8.13
CA ASN A 63 -7.11 -0.98 8.14
C ASN A 63 -7.62 -0.69 6.72
N SER A 64 -8.79 -1.20 6.37
CA SER A 64 -9.23 -1.12 4.99
C SER A 64 -10.61 -0.50 4.78
N ASN A 65 -11.69 -1.25 5.01
CA ASN A 65 -13.03 -0.77 4.70
C ASN A 65 -13.48 0.36 5.60
N PHE A 66 -14.26 1.27 5.04
CA PHE A 66 -15.14 2.15 5.83
C PHE A 66 -16.15 1.32 6.60
N PHE A 67 -16.64 1.81 7.73
CA PHE A 67 -17.61 1.14 8.57
C PHE A 67 -18.68 2.10 9.09
N THR A 68 -19.80 1.52 9.55
CA THR A 68 -20.91 2.27 10.13
C THR A 68 -20.66 2.51 11.62
N LYS A 69 -21.44 3.40 12.24
CA LYS A 69 -21.47 3.59 13.71
C LYS A 69 -21.79 2.31 14.50
N SER A 70 -22.36 1.30 13.85
CA SER A 70 -22.61 -0.01 14.44
C SER A 70 -21.48 -1.02 14.16
N ASN A 71 -20.30 -0.53 13.79
CA ASN A 71 -19.11 -1.33 13.49
C ASN A 71 -19.32 -2.40 12.38
N ASN A 72 -20.20 -2.13 11.40
CA ASN A 72 -20.37 -3.00 10.25
C ASN A 72 -19.57 -2.45 9.07
N SER A 73 -18.77 -3.28 8.43
CA SER A 73 -18.02 -2.92 7.22
C SER A 73 -18.93 -2.43 6.10
N ILE A 74 -18.58 -1.32 5.47
CA ILE A 74 -19.27 -0.77 4.31
C ILE A 74 -18.57 -1.30 3.06
N GLY A 75 -19.27 -2.15 2.29
CA GLY A 75 -18.72 -2.78 1.10
C GLY A 75 -18.43 -4.26 1.28
N LEU A 76 -18.01 -4.91 0.20
CA LEU A 76 -17.73 -6.35 0.17
C LEU A 76 -16.54 -6.70 1.07
N VAL A 77 -16.73 -7.73 1.89
CA VAL A 77 -15.66 -8.45 2.60
C VAL A 77 -15.80 -9.93 2.29
N VAL A 78 -14.72 -10.54 1.80
CA VAL A 78 -14.58 -11.98 1.57
C VAL A 78 -13.36 -12.48 2.32
N ILE A 79 -13.52 -13.55 3.09
CA ILE A 79 -12.46 -14.21 3.85
C ILE A 79 -12.56 -15.71 3.60
N ASN A 80 -11.49 -16.33 3.13
CA ASN A 80 -11.46 -17.76 2.79
C ASN A 80 -12.63 -18.17 1.89
N ARG A 81 -12.93 -17.39 0.83
CA ARG A 81 -14.04 -17.59 -0.12
C ARG A 81 -15.45 -17.38 0.48
N LEU A 82 -15.56 -17.08 1.76
CA LEU A 82 -16.83 -16.80 2.43
C LEU A 82 -17.10 -15.29 2.45
N ARG A 83 -18.31 -14.91 2.04
CA ARG A 83 -18.71 -13.51 2.03
C ARG A 83 -19.27 -13.09 3.41
N HIS A 84 -18.61 -12.14 4.03
CA HIS A 84 -18.97 -11.57 5.35
C HIS A 84 -19.85 -10.32 5.25
N SER A 85 -19.75 -9.55 4.15
CA SER A 85 -20.58 -8.36 3.95
C SER A 85 -21.01 -8.20 2.50
N LYS A 86 -21.99 -7.30 2.27
CA LYS A 86 -22.57 -7.07 0.95
C LYS A 86 -21.74 -6.08 0.14
N ARG A 87 -21.59 -6.35 -1.16
CA ARG A 87 -21.05 -5.41 -2.12
C ARG A 87 -21.87 -4.12 -2.15
N LYS A 88 -21.18 -2.99 -2.26
CA LYS A 88 -21.75 -1.69 -2.60
C LYS A 88 -21.51 -1.38 -4.08
N SER A 89 -22.32 -0.51 -4.65
CA SER A 89 -22.08 0.00 -6.01
C SER A 89 -20.88 0.96 -6.00
N GLY A 90 -20.05 0.90 -7.05
CA GLY A 90 -18.87 1.74 -7.20
C GLY A 90 -17.70 1.34 -6.30
N GLY A 91 -16.72 2.24 -6.19
CA GLY A 91 -15.51 2.04 -5.41
C GLY A 91 -14.48 1.16 -6.10
N GLY A 92 -13.50 0.70 -5.33
CA GLY A 92 -12.45 -0.19 -5.79
C GLY A 92 -12.25 -1.36 -4.81
N TYR A 93 -11.43 -2.31 -5.19
CA TYR A 93 -11.25 -3.55 -4.47
C TYR A 93 -9.78 -3.89 -4.33
N PHE A 94 -9.39 -4.30 -3.13
CA PHE A 94 -8.31 -5.23 -2.93
C PHE A 94 -8.89 -6.64 -2.97
N TYR A 95 -8.29 -7.57 -3.71
CA TYR A 95 -8.70 -8.98 -3.70
C TYR A 95 -7.54 -9.91 -4.00
N VAL A 96 -7.67 -11.15 -3.55
CA VAL A 96 -6.70 -12.23 -3.76
C VAL A 96 -7.38 -13.36 -4.54
N VAL A 97 -6.76 -13.79 -5.63
CA VAL A 97 -7.17 -14.95 -6.44
C VAL A 97 -5.94 -15.83 -6.65
N ASP A 98 -6.08 -17.12 -6.34
CA ASP A 98 -5.00 -18.10 -6.49
C ASP A 98 -3.68 -17.62 -5.81
N GLY A 99 -3.82 -16.99 -4.64
CA GLY A 99 -2.72 -16.46 -3.84
C GLY A 99 -2.08 -15.17 -4.36
N GLN A 100 -2.57 -14.60 -5.48
CA GLN A 100 -2.07 -13.35 -6.04
C GLN A 100 -2.95 -12.16 -5.65
N PRO A 101 -2.38 -11.10 -5.05
CA PRO A 101 -3.10 -9.88 -4.72
C PRO A 101 -3.30 -8.99 -5.94
N HIS A 102 -4.44 -8.33 -6.00
CA HIS A 102 -4.83 -7.39 -7.04
C HIS A 102 -5.53 -6.17 -6.45
N ILE A 103 -5.37 -5.05 -7.11
CA ILE A 103 -6.15 -3.84 -6.86
C ILE A 103 -6.86 -3.46 -8.17
N ALA A 104 -8.15 -3.15 -8.09
CA ALA A 104 -8.90 -2.72 -9.26
C ALA A 104 -10.04 -1.77 -8.88
N SER A 105 -10.31 -0.80 -9.74
CA SER A 105 -11.51 0.01 -9.68
C SER A 105 -12.71 -0.75 -10.27
N GLY A 106 -13.88 -0.58 -9.67
CA GLY A 106 -15.17 -1.03 -10.23
C GLY A 106 -15.46 -2.53 -10.29
N PHE A 107 -14.48 -3.42 -10.33
CA PHE A 107 -14.67 -4.85 -10.52
C PHE A 107 -13.90 -5.71 -9.51
N CYS A 108 -14.57 -6.75 -9.01
CA CYS A 108 -13.98 -7.84 -8.24
C CYS A 108 -14.56 -9.16 -8.75
N PRO A 109 -13.73 -10.16 -9.08
CA PRO A 109 -14.21 -11.47 -9.49
C PRO A 109 -15.17 -12.10 -8.49
N ARG A 110 -16.07 -12.98 -8.97
CA ARG A 110 -17.03 -13.66 -8.08
C ARG A 110 -16.37 -14.71 -7.18
N MET A 111 -15.28 -15.30 -7.67
CA MET A 111 -14.51 -16.32 -6.95
C MET A 111 -13.16 -15.69 -6.55
N THR A 112 -13.09 -15.19 -5.33
CA THR A 112 -11.88 -14.65 -4.72
C THR A 112 -11.62 -15.39 -3.41
N ASP A 113 -10.35 -15.59 -3.07
CA ASP A 113 -9.97 -16.16 -1.76
C ASP A 113 -10.24 -15.14 -0.66
N TYR A 114 -9.85 -13.89 -0.93
CA TYR A 114 -10.06 -12.73 -0.05
C TYR A 114 -10.49 -11.51 -0.86
N ALA A 115 -11.31 -10.66 -0.29
CA ALA A 115 -11.60 -9.34 -0.86
C ALA A 115 -11.97 -8.31 0.21
N SER A 116 -11.57 -7.08 -0.03
CA SER A 116 -11.96 -5.90 0.74
C SER A 116 -12.34 -4.79 -0.23
N GLN A 117 -13.57 -4.28 -0.14
CA GLN A 117 -14.04 -3.19 -0.98
C GLN A 117 -13.89 -1.85 -0.29
N SER A 118 -13.11 -0.94 -0.88
CA SER A 118 -13.24 0.47 -0.59
C SER A 118 -14.41 1.08 -1.38
N ILE A 119 -15.17 1.96 -0.76
CA ILE A 119 -16.23 2.71 -1.46
C ILE A 119 -15.67 3.83 -2.34
N LEU A 120 -14.38 4.12 -2.24
CA LEU A 120 -13.69 5.19 -2.95
C LEU A 120 -12.48 4.62 -3.71
N TRP A 121 -12.38 4.92 -5.02
CA TRP A 121 -11.17 4.71 -5.79
C TRP A 121 -10.54 6.05 -6.14
N GLY A 122 -9.23 6.12 -6.16
CA GLY A 122 -8.45 7.33 -6.43
C GLY A 122 -7.80 7.35 -7.80
N ILE A 123 -7.30 6.20 -8.26
CA ILE A 123 -6.56 6.03 -9.51
C ILE A 123 -7.06 4.76 -10.21
N ASP A 124 -7.29 4.84 -11.53
CA ASP A 124 -7.70 3.73 -12.39
C ASP A 124 -6.96 3.85 -13.73
N ASN A 125 -6.15 2.85 -14.08
CA ASN A 125 -5.28 2.85 -15.26
C ASN A 125 -4.44 4.15 -15.38
N GLY A 126 -3.88 4.64 -14.29
CA GLY A 126 -3.12 5.88 -14.22
C GLY A 126 -3.96 7.16 -14.27
N ILE A 127 -5.28 7.07 -14.37
CA ILE A 127 -6.20 8.22 -14.42
C ILE A 127 -6.74 8.51 -13.02
N LYS A 128 -6.55 9.74 -12.56
CA LYS A 128 -7.06 10.21 -11.26
C LYS A 128 -8.58 10.42 -11.33
N ASN A 129 -9.27 10.07 -10.23
CA ASN A 129 -10.71 10.25 -10.09
C ASN A 129 -11.05 11.72 -9.78
N GLU A 130 -11.16 12.55 -10.81
CA GLU A 130 -11.53 13.97 -10.67
C GLU A 130 -12.91 14.18 -10.01
N GLY A 131 -13.83 13.21 -10.13
CA GLY A 131 -15.14 13.25 -9.49
C GLY A 131 -15.05 13.20 -7.97
N LEU A 132 -14.08 12.47 -7.44
CA LEU A 132 -13.82 12.36 -6.02
C LEU A 132 -13.43 13.71 -5.40
N PHE A 133 -12.62 14.51 -6.12
CA PHE A 133 -12.12 15.80 -5.64
C PHE A 133 -13.21 16.88 -5.49
N LYS A 134 -14.39 16.66 -6.09
CA LYS A 134 -15.54 17.56 -5.99
C LYS A 134 -16.42 17.29 -4.77
N THR A 135 -16.14 16.22 -4.01
CA THR A 135 -16.89 15.90 -2.81
C THR A 135 -16.51 16.81 -1.65
N ARG A 136 -17.45 17.06 -0.73
CA ARG A 136 -17.18 17.90 0.45
C ARG A 136 -15.98 17.37 1.25
N HIS A 137 -15.92 16.09 1.50
CA HIS A 137 -14.87 15.46 2.30
C HIS A 137 -13.51 15.41 1.61
N ALA A 138 -13.45 15.66 0.29
CA ALA A 138 -12.19 15.66 -0.45
C ALA A 138 -11.26 16.82 -0.06
N ASN A 139 -11.85 17.93 0.38
CA ASN A 139 -11.10 19.15 0.76
C ASN A 139 -10.83 19.23 2.26
N GLU A 140 -11.34 18.30 3.06
CA GLU A 140 -11.06 18.22 4.49
C GLU A 140 -9.70 17.54 4.70
N THR A 141 -8.82 18.17 5.49
CA THR A 141 -7.55 17.57 5.88
C THR A 141 -7.75 16.54 6.99
N ALA A 142 -7.17 15.37 6.82
CA ALA A 142 -7.19 14.29 7.80
C ALA A 142 -6.01 13.34 7.55
N TYR A 143 -5.79 12.38 8.44
CA TYR A 143 -4.97 11.23 8.09
C TYR A 143 -5.63 10.48 6.92
N ARG A 144 -4.85 10.18 5.90
CA ARG A 144 -5.35 9.53 4.68
C ARG A 144 -4.44 8.37 4.30
N THR A 145 -5.05 7.37 3.68
CA THR A 145 -4.33 6.21 3.16
C THR A 145 -4.89 5.83 1.80
N ILE A 146 -4.00 5.56 0.86
CA ILE A 146 -4.31 4.98 -0.44
C ILE A 146 -3.46 3.72 -0.61
N MET A 147 -4.06 2.64 -1.05
CA MET A 147 -3.38 1.39 -1.39
C MET A 147 -3.58 1.12 -2.87
N GLY A 148 -2.50 0.75 -3.55
CA GLY A 148 -2.56 0.61 -5.00
C GLY A 148 -1.52 -0.34 -5.55
N GLU A 149 -1.42 -0.35 -6.87
CA GLU A 149 -0.43 -1.06 -7.64
C GLU A 149 0.35 -0.07 -8.51
N ASN A 150 1.66 -0.22 -8.60
CA ASN A 150 2.49 0.56 -9.51
C ASN A 150 2.72 -0.17 -10.84
N ALA A 151 3.36 0.51 -11.80
CA ALA A 151 3.65 -0.06 -13.11
C ALA A 151 4.60 -1.27 -13.06
N GLU A 152 5.38 -1.41 -11.99
CA GLU A 152 6.26 -2.56 -11.74
C GLU A 152 5.50 -3.77 -11.15
N GLY A 153 4.19 -3.65 -10.91
CA GLY A 153 3.36 -4.70 -10.34
C GLY A 153 3.53 -4.90 -8.82
N GLN A 154 4.12 -3.93 -8.11
CA GLN A 154 4.22 -3.96 -6.65
C GLN A 154 2.93 -3.41 -6.03
N ILE A 155 2.55 -3.94 -4.88
CA ILE A 155 1.57 -3.28 -4.00
C ILE A 155 2.25 -2.08 -3.34
N VAL A 156 1.63 -0.92 -3.45
CA VAL A 156 2.11 0.33 -2.87
C VAL A 156 1.06 0.88 -1.91
N VAL A 157 1.48 1.16 -0.69
CA VAL A 157 0.66 1.86 0.31
C VAL A 157 1.26 3.23 0.53
N VAL A 158 0.45 4.27 0.41
CA VAL A 158 0.81 5.63 0.80
C VAL A 158 -0.09 6.04 1.95
N SER A 159 0.50 6.41 3.06
CA SER A 159 -0.23 6.95 4.21
C SER A 159 0.34 8.29 4.59
N SER A 160 -0.51 9.25 4.97
CA SER A 160 -0.02 10.47 5.59
C SER A 160 0.66 10.14 6.93
N ASN A 161 1.80 10.77 7.19
CA ASN A 161 2.57 10.55 8.41
C ASN A 161 2.05 11.38 9.60
N ARG A 162 2.74 11.33 10.74
CA ARG A 162 2.33 12.00 11.99
C ARG A 162 2.23 13.51 11.89
N LEU A 163 2.91 14.13 10.93
CA LEU A 163 2.95 15.58 10.75
C LEU A 163 1.99 16.04 9.64
N GLY A 164 1.54 15.13 8.77
CA GLY A 164 0.81 15.41 7.55
C GLY A 164 -0.68 15.09 7.64
N LEU A 165 -1.52 16.05 8.02
CA LEU A 165 -2.94 15.98 7.68
C LEU A 165 -3.09 16.50 6.25
N VAL A 166 -3.59 15.62 5.35
CA VAL A 166 -3.68 15.90 3.92
C VAL A 166 -5.11 15.77 3.42
N THR A 167 -5.41 16.41 2.30
CA THR A 167 -6.67 16.22 1.56
C THR A 167 -6.64 14.93 0.74
N ILE A 168 -7.80 14.46 0.30
CA ILE A 168 -7.88 13.32 -0.62
C ILE A 168 -7.15 13.62 -1.93
N LYS A 169 -7.24 14.87 -2.42
CA LYS A 169 -6.54 15.26 -3.65
C LYS A 169 -5.02 15.15 -3.51
N GLU A 170 -4.47 15.67 -2.42
CA GLU A 170 -3.02 15.65 -2.17
C GLU A 170 -2.46 14.24 -2.11
N ILE A 171 -3.11 13.31 -1.38
CA ILE A 171 -2.61 11.94 -1.30
C ILE A 171 -2.74 11.19 -2.64
N VAL A 172 -3.80 11.42 -3.43
CA VAL A 172 -3.96 10.84 -4.76
C VAL A 172 -2.95 11.42 -5.74
N ASP A 173 -2.69 12.74 -5.70
CA ASP A 173 -1.68 13.38 -6.53
C ASP A 173 -0.27 12.86 -6.21
N TYR A 174 0.04 12.70 -4.93
CA TYR A 174 1.32 12.13 -4.50
C TYR A 174 1.46 10.67 -4.94
N ALA A 175 0.45 9.83 -4.72
CA ALA A 175 0.46 8.43 -5.14
C ALA A 175 0.67 8.28 -6.66
N ALA A 176 -0.02 9.10 -7.46
CA ALA A 176 0.19 9.14 -8.91
C ALA A 176 1.62 9.58 -9.28
N SER A 177 2.19 10.56 -8.57
CA SER A 177 3.54 11.08 -8.85
C SER A 177 4.64 10.05 -8.60
N ILE A 178 4.42 9.08 -7.72
CA ILE A 178 5.34 7.97 -7.43
C ILE A 178 5.07 6.71 -8.25
N GLY A 179 4.21 6.81 -9.28
CA GLY A 179 3.98 5.75 -10.27
C GLY A 179 2.85 4.77 -9.94
N MET A 180 1.94 5.09 -9.01
CA MET A 180 0.75 4.26 -8.77
C MET A 180 -0.18 4.34 -9.98
N VAL A 181 -0.59 3.19 -10.52
CA VAL A 181 -1.49 3.06 -11.69
C VAL A 181 -2.89 2.61 -11.32
N GLU A 182 -3.03 1.85 -10.24
CA GLU A 182 -4.31 1.50 -9.63
C GLU A 182 -4.29 1.93 -8.16
N GLY A 183 -5.39 2.50 -7.63
CA GLY A 183 -5.40 2.96 -6.25
C GLY A 183 -6.78 3.11 -5.67
N ILE A 184 -6.97 2.54 -4.48
CA ILE A 184 -8.19 2.63 -3.66
C ILE A 184 -7.88 3.39 -2.37
N LEU A 185 -8.79 4.28 -1.96
CA LEU A 185 -8.69 4.98 -0.70
C LEU A 185 -9.21 4.08 0.43
N LEU A 186 -8.41 3.88 1.44
CA LEU A 186 -8.79 3.15 2.64
C LEU A 186 -9.43 4.11 3.66
N ASP A 187 -10.03 3.55 4.71
CA ASP A 187 -10.63 4.37 5.77
C ASP A 187 -9.54 5.18 6.49
N GLY A 188 -9.80 6.48 6.62
CA GLY A 188 -8.86 7.48 7.09
C GLY A 188 -9.21 8.06 8.48
N GLY A 189 -8.69 9.25 8.78
CA GLY A 189 -8.93 9.94 10.04
C GLY A 189 -8.39 9.16 11.24
N SER A 190 -9.21 8.98 12.27
CA SER A 190 -8.85 8.22 13.48
C SER A 190 -8.67 6.72 13.24
N SER A 191 -9.09 6.21 12.08
CA SER A 191 -9.03 4.78 11.75
C SER A 191 -7.67 4.34 11.21
N VAL A 192 -6.82 5.25 10.73
CA VAL A 192 -5.52 4.87 10.14
C VAL A 192 -4.67 4.11 11.13
N ASP A 193 -4.43 2.85 10.79
CA ASP A 193 -3.72 1.87 11.61
C ASP A 193 -3.04 0.87 10.67
N TYR A 194 -1.71 0.86 10.68
CA TYR A 194 -0.95 -0.10 9.87
C TYR A 194 0.34 -0.52 10.57
N LYS A 195 0.84 -1.67 10.17
CA LYS A 195 2.14 -2.22 10.51
C LYS A 195 2.84 -2.66 9.23
N PHE A 196 4.13 -2.44 9.17
CA PHE A 196 5.01 -3.08 8.21
C PHE A 196 6.33 -3.43 8.90
N ASP A 197 6.64 -4.72 8.93
CA ASP A 197 7.74 -5.31 9.71
C ASP A 197 7.64 -4.88 11.20
N ASP A 198 8.61 -4.17 11.73
CA ASP A 198 8.61 -3.67 13.11
C ASP A 198 8.00 -2.25 13.26
N GLU A 199 7.71 -1.59 12.16
CA GLU A 199 7.13 -0.24 12.17
C GLU A 199 5.61 -0.29 12.32
N VAL A 200 5.10 0.37 13.35
CA VAL A 200 3.65 0.50 13.61
C VAL A 200 3.27 1.98 13.60
N PHE A 201 2.25 2.30 12.85
CA PHE A 201 1.63 3.63 12.85
C PHE A 201 0.15 3.54 13.21
N GLN A 202 -0.26 4.38 14.15
CA GLN A 202 -1.66 4.60 14.51
C GLN A 202 -1.91 6.11 14.55
N SER A 203 -2.91 6.58 13.82
CA SER A 203 -3.33 7.99 13.88
C SER A 203 -3.84 8.37 15.27
N VAL A 204 -4.55 7.44 15.91
CA VAL A 204 -4.97 7.50 17.31
C VAL A 204 -4.63 6.17 17.98
N PRO A 205 -3.84 6.15 19.06
CA PRO A 205 -3.51 4.92 19.79
C PRO A 205 -4.76 4.20 20.31
N ASP A 206 -4.74 2.86 20.33
CA ASP A 206 -5.89 2.04 20.74
C ASP A 206 -6.37 2.35 22.16
N ILE A 207 -5.45 2.67 23.08
CA ILE A 207 -5.79 3.08 24.43
C ILE A 207 -6.61 4.40 24.47
N VAL A 208 -6.29 5.33 23.56
CA VAL A 208 -7.01 6.60 23.44
C VAL A 208 -8.37 6.38 22.78
N LYS A 209 -8.44 5.55 21.73
CA LYS A 209 -9.69 5.17 21.08
C LYS A 209 -10.66 4.55 22.11
N SER A 210 -10.17 3.61 22.91
CA SER A 210 -10.97 2.97 23.97
C SER A 210 -11.45 3.95 25.04
N ALA A 211 -10.58 4.87 25.48
CA ALA A 211 -10.92 5.85 26.51
C ALA A 211 -11.92 6.93 26.02
N MET A 212 -11.92 7.22 24.72
CA MET A 212 -12.78 8.24 24.10
C MET A 212 -13.99 7.66 23.37
N ASP A 213 -14.24 6.37 23.47
CA ASP A 213 -15.31 5.65 22.74
C ASP A 213 -15.26 5.89 21.22
N ILE A 214 -14.04 5.90 20.66
CA ILE A 214 -13.81 6.03 19.22
C ILE A 214 -13.90 4.64 18.59
N ASP A 215 -14.73 4.53 17.55
CA ASP A 215 -14.92 3.28 16.81
C ASP A 215 -13.58 2.72 16.27
N GLN A 216 -13.42 1.41 16.38
CA GLN A 216 -12.25 0.68 15.87
C GLN A 216 -12.49 0.22 14.42
N PRO A 217 -11.45 0.19 13.57
CA PRO A 217 -11.56 -0.43 12.26
C PRO A 217 -12.05 -1.88 12.35
N THR A 218 -12.92 -2.26 11.43
CA THR A 218 -13.58 -3.58 11.42
C THR A 218 -13.09 -4.51 10.33
N THR A 219 -12.14 -4.07 9.53
CA THR A 219 -11.59 -4.87 8.44
C THR A 219 -10.13 -4.45 8.19
N TYR A 220 -9.28 -5.45 8.03
CA TYR A 220 -7.86 -5.29 7.78
C TYR A 220 -7.44 -6.10 6.55
N ILE A 221 -6.53 -5.55 5.76
CA ILE A 221 -5.72 -6.30 4.80
C ILE A 221 -4.43 -6.63 5.53
N TYR A 222 -3.96 -7.86 5.45
CA TYR A 222 -2.72 -8.29 6.09
C TYR A 222 -1.85 -9.09 5.14
N GLY A 223 -0.58 -9.27 5.51
CA GLY A 223 0.37 -10.08 4.76
C GLY A 223 1.48 -10.66 5.63
N ASN A 224 2.02 -11.79 5.18
CA ASN A 224 3.16 -12.47 5.77
C ASN A 224 4.20 -12.77 4.70
N PHE A 225 5.49 -12.54 4.99
CA PHE A 225 6.56 -12.93 4.10
C PHE A 225 6.60 -14.44 3.90
N LYS A 226 6.74 -14.88 2.64
CA LYS A 226 6.69 -16.31 2.27
C LYS A 226 7.91 -17.11 2.73
N ASN A 227 9.02 -16.44 3.05
CA ASN A 227 10.32 -17.05 3.32
C ASN A 227 10.87 -16.67 4.72
N LYS A 228 9.99 -16.51 5.70
CA LYS A 228 10.39 -16.39 7.11
C LYS A 228 10.38 -17.73 7.81
#